data_6508920529336bc139b197775763189e
#
_entry.id   6508920529336bc139b197775763189e
#
_cell.length_a   1.000
_cell.length_b   1.000
_cell.length_c   1.000
_cell.angle_alpha   90.00
_cell.angle_beta   90.00
_cell.angle_gamma   90.00
#
_symmetry.space_group_name_H-M   'P 1'
#
loop_
_entity.id
_entity.type
_entity.pdbx_description
1 polymer ?
#
loop_
_entity_poly.entity_id
_entity_poly.type
_entity_poly.pdbx_seq_one_letter_code
_entity_poly.pdbx_strand_id
1 'polypeptide(L)'
;MILVTGATGGLGHQTIESLLTTVPAAEIAVLVRDVSKATDLVSQGVDVRQADYLDYPSLVQAFRGIEKVLLVSAVAFTDRVHQHQNVIDAAREAGVKHLFYTSIQRSTDFVMQEVTESDLTTEAYLKESGLVYTILKNGFYFEGLGYLIGSEVPNAEILFPAGEGRIAFVKRAELAAVTAALLTSEGHDNQEYTLSGSEAYSFHDIAKEFTALAGRPIVYKNSELAPYIEQKVATGFPEIVANFLGQWGAAAEHGMLAGTHDTVERLLGRRPTSLREYLKATYFPGI
;
A
#
# COMPACT_ATOMS: atom_id res chain seq x y z
N MET A 1 11.18 14.86 15.09
CA MET A 1 10.88 15.05 13.64
C MET A 1 10.59 13.70 13.00
N ILE A 2 9.53 13.62 12.19
CA ILE A 2 9.10 12.42 11.46
C ILE A 2 9.46 12.61 9.99
N LEU A 3 10.10 11.62 9.36
CA LEU A 3 10.37 11.65 7.92
C LEU A 3 9.56 10.56 7.21
N VAL A 4 8.87 10.96 6.14
CA VAL A 4 8.10 10.05 5.27
C VAL A 4 8.82 9.90 3.93
N THR A 5 9.18 8.68 3.58
CA THR A 5 9.70 8.35 2.25
C THR A 5 8.55 8.08 1.27
N GLY A 6 8.84 8.03 -0.04
CA GLY A 6 7.78 7.81 -1.02
C GLY A 6 6.70 8.92 -1.03
N ALA A 7 7.07 10.12 -0.64
CA ALA A 7 6.18 11.26 -0.39
C ALA A 7 5.32 11.70 -1.59
N THR A 8 5.78 11.44 -2.81
CA THR A 8 5.04 11.73 -4.05
C THR A 8 4.16 10.57 -4.52
N GLY A 9 4.20 9.43 -3.80
CA GLY A 9 3.36 8.27 -4.06
C GLY A 9 2.05 8.33 -3.28
N GLY A 10 1.05 7.54 -3.71
CA GLY A 10 -0.30 7.62 -3.14
C GLY A 10 -0.37 7.39 -1.62
N LEU A 11 0.35 6.40 -1.06
CA LEU A 11 0.32 6.14 0.38
C LEU A 11 1.12 7.18 1.16
N GLY A 12 2.35 7.48 0.72
CA GLY A 12 3.21 8.44 1.40
C GLY A 12 2.58 9.83 1.44
N HIS A 13 2.03 10.31 0.31
CA HIS A 13 1.38 11.61 0.23
C HIS A 13 0.17 11.71 1.18
N GLN A 14 -0.73 10.74 1.14
CA GLN A 14 -1.91 10.71 2.04
C GLN A 14 -1.52 10.55 3.52
N THR A 15 -0.40 9.88 3.82
CA THR A 15 0.13 9.83 5.19
C THR A 15 0.61 11.21 5.66
N ILE A 16 1.27 11.97 4.77
CA ILE A 16 1.71 13.34 5.07
C ILE A 16 0.50 14.25 5.29
N GLU A 17 -0.52 14.18 4.43
CA GLU A 17 -1.79 14.91 4.61
C GLU A 17 -2.43 14.59 5.96
N SER A 18 -2.45 13.32 6.36
CA SER A 18 -2.96 12.88 7.65
C SER A 18 -2.12 13.41 8.82
N LEU A 19 -0.79 13.39 8.72
CA LEU A 19 0.11 13.94 9.74
C LEU A 19 -0.09 15.45 9.92
N LEU A 20 -0.25 16.19 8.84
CA LEU A 20 -0.45 17.65 8.85
C LEU A 20 -1.73 18.08 9.59
N THR A 21 -2.67 17.17 9.83
CA THR A 21 -3.87 17.47 10.65
C THR A 21 -3.56 17.59 12.14
N THR A 22 -2.46 17.00 12.62
CA THR A 22 -2.14 16.89 14.06
C THR A 22 -0.71 17.25 14.41
N VAL A 23 0.19 17.25 13.43
CA VAL A 23 1.63 17.54 13.60
C VAL A 23 1.98 18.85 12.89
N PRO A 24 2.72 19.78 13.54
CA PRO A 24 3.21 20.98 12.87
C PRO A 24 4.05 20.62 11.64
N ALA A 25 3.86 21.32 10.53
CA ALA A 25 4.57 21.04 9.28
C ALA A 25 6.11 21.06 9.45
N ALA A 26 6.63 21.93 10.32
CA ALA A 26 8.07 22.02 10.63
C ALA A 26 8.63 20.76 11.36
N GLU A 27 7.79 19.89 11.87
CA GLU A 27 8.17 18.61 12.50
C GLU A 27 8.05 17.41 11.53
N ILE A 28 7.62 17.67 10.29
CA ILE A 28 7.49 16.68 9.22
C ILE A 28 8.56 16.94 8.17
N ALA A 29 9.34 15.92 7.87
CA ALA A 29 10.25 15.89 6.74
C ALA A 29 9.75 14.87 5.70
N VAL A 30 10.07 15.08 4.43
CA VAL A 30 9.75 14.16 3.35
C VAL A 30 10.99 13.90 2.49
N LEU A 31 11.13 12.67 2.02
CA LEU A 31 12.20 12.29 1.13
C LEU A 31 11.66 12.13 -0.29
N VAL A 32 12.25 12.86 -1.22
CA VAL A 32 11.90 12.83 -2.64
C VAL A 32 13.15 12.73 -3.52
N ARG A 33 13.03 12.09 -4.67
CA ARG A 33 14.10 12.07 -5.68
C ARG A 33 14.17 13.36 -6.48
N ASP A 34 13.02 13.98 -6.66
CA ASP A 34 12.84 15.20 -7.46
C ASP A 34 12.00 16.21 -6.66
N VAL A 35 12.65 17.26 -6.19
CA VAL A 35 12.03 18.32 -5.35
C VAL A 35 10.92 19.05 -6.11
N SER A 36 11.01 19.12 -7.44
CA SER A 36 9.99 19.81 -8.26
C SER A 36 8.60 19.14 -8.18
N LYS A 37 8.56 17.86 -7.77
CA LYS A 37 7.31 17.09 -7.58
C LYS A 37 6.70 17.20 -6.18
N ALA A 38 7.30 18.01 -5.31
CA ALA A 38 6.86 18.22 -3.92
C ALA A 38 6.63 19.71 -3.59
N THR A 39 6.36 20.53 -4.59
CA THR A 39 6.17 21.97 -4.43
C THR A 39 4.98 22.33 -3.55
N ASP A 40 3.95 21.51 -3.57
CA ASP A 40 2.78 21.59 -2.70
C ASP A 40 3.17 21.41 -1.22
N LEU A 41 4.02 20.41 -0.92
CA LEU A 41 4.52 20.13 0.43
C LEU A 41 5.46 21.25 0.92
N VAL A 42 6.31 21.79 0.04
CA VAL A 42 7.12 22.99 0.33
C VAL A 42 6.23 24.16 0.73
N SER A 43 5.16 24.41 -0.03
CA SER A 43 4.23 25.50 0.24
C SER A 43 3.49 25.37 1.57
N GLN A 44 3.35 24.16 2.08
CA GLN A 44 2.75 23.82 3.38
C GLN A 44 3.76 23.93 4.54
N GLY A 45 5.04 24.20 4.25
CA GLY A 45 6.09 24.34 5.26
C GLY A 45 6.73 23.02 5.71
N VAL A 46 6.55 21.94 4.95
CA VAL A 46 7.19 20.64 5.20
C VAL A 46 8.66 20.70 4.78
N ASP A 47 9.55 20.07 5.54
CA ASP A 47 10.98 19.97 5.24
C ASP A 47 11.21 18.94 4.10
N VAL A 48 11.47 19.43 2.89
CA VAL A 48 11.67 18.58 1.70
C VAL A 48 13.15 18.27 1.52
N ARG A 49 13.50 17.00 1.64
CA ARG A 49 14.88 16.49 1.51
C ARG A 49 15.03 15.67 0.25
N GLN A 50 16.08 15.94 -0.52
CA GLN A 50 16.37 15.19 -1.73
C GLN A 50 17.31 14.02 -1.44
N ALA A 51 16.88 12.79 -1.78
CA ALA A 51 17.72 11.61 -1.76
C ALA A 51 17.14 10.50 -2.64
N ASP A 52 17.95 9.49 -2.96
CA ASP A 52 17.54 8.28 -3.68
C ASP A 52 17.89 7.05 -2.84
N TYR A 53 17.04 6.02 -2.86
CA TYR A 53 17.28 4.76 -2.15
C TYR A 53 18.55 4.04 -2.62
N LEU A 54 19.02 4.31 -3.83
CA LEU A 54 20.28 3.78 -4.39
C LEU A 54 21.50 4.68 -4.12
N ASP A 55 21.29 5.87 -3.57
CA ASP A 55 22.37 6.79 -3.18
C ASP A 55 22.50 6.85 -1.65
N TYR A 56 23.25 5.89 -1.10
CA TYR A 56 23.44 5.74 0.33
C TYR A 56 23.92 7.01 1.04
N PRO A 57 24.95 7.74 0.57
CA PRO A 57 25.36 9.01 1.18
C PRO A 57 24.24 10.04 1.26
N SER A 58 23.40 10.15 0.24
CA SER A 58 22.27 11.08 0.24
C SER A 58 21.24 10.72 1.30
N LEU A 59 20.99 9.42 1.52
CA LEU A 59 20.08 8.92 2.57
C LEU A 59 20.60 9.27 3.97
N VAL A 60 21.87 9.01 4.26
CA VAL A 60 22.48 9.34 5.56
C VAL A 60 22.35 10.83 5.86
N GLN A 61 22.59 11.68 4.85
CA GLN A 61 22.43 13.12 5.02
C GLN A 61 20.96 13.51 5.24
N ALA A 62 20.05 12.91 4.46
CA ALA A 62 18.62 13.19 4.56
C ALA A 62 18.03 12.78 5.93
N PHE A 63 18.61 11.79 6.61
CA PHE A 63 18.10 11.31 7.90
C PHE A 63 18.69 12.01 9.12
N ARG A 64 19.61 12.97 8.95
CA ARG A 64 20.16 13.72 10.09
C ARG A 64 19.07 14.49 10.83
N GLY A 65 19.02 14.30 12.15
CA GLY A 65 18.04 14.96 13.03
C GLY A 65 16.64 14.38 12.97
N ILE A 66 16.45 13.26 12.26
CA ILE A 66 15.18 12.53 12.20
C ILE A 66 15.11 11.53 13.36
N GLU A 67 13.95 11.49 14.02
CA GLU A 67 13.69 10.53 15.10
C GLU A 67 12.94 9.29 14.61
N LYS A 68 11.91 9.51 13.76
CA LYS A 68 11.09 8.44 13.20
C LYS A 68 11.11 8.50 11.68
N VAL A 69 11.28 7.36 11.03
CA VAL A 69 11.22 7.23 9.56
C VAL A 69 10.07 6.30 9.20
N LEU A 70 9.24 6.71 8.25
CA LEU A 70 8.35 5.81 7.52
C LEU A 70 9.02 5.41 6.21
N LEU A 71 9.50 4.18 6.12
CA LEU A 71 9.93 3.54 4.89
C LEU A 71 8.70 3.02 4.13
N VAL A 72 8.24 3.79 3.14
CA VAL A 72 7.25 3.30 2.18
C VAL A 72 7.99 2.40 1.18
N SER A 73 7.54 1.15 1.05
CA SER A 73 8.19 0.14 0.21
C SER A 73 8.33 0.61 -1.23
N ALA A 74 9.49 0.30 -1.84
CA ALA A 74 9.77 0.63 -3.23
C ALA A 74 8.82 -0.11 -4.19
N VAL A 75 8.68 0.41 -5.42
CA VAL A 75 7.82 -0.21 -6.46
C VAL A 75 8.33 -1.61 -6.84
N ALA A 76 7.41 -2.47 -7.26
CA ALA A 76 7.75 -3.76 -7.87
C ALA A 76 8.68 -3.59 -9.09
N PHE A 77 9.38 -4.65 -9.47
CA PHE A 77 10.33 -4.71 -10.60
C PHE A 77 11.57 -3.81 -10.45
N THR A 78 11.89 -3.38 -9.24
CA THR A 78 13.15 -2.70 -8.93
C THR A 78 13.97 -3.57 -7.97
N ASP A 79 15.22 -3.21 -7.70
CA ASP A 79 16.03 -3.88 -6.67
C ASP A 79 15.54 -3.47 -5.26
N ARG A 80 14.33 -3.93 -4.91
CA ARG A 80 13.62 -3.53 -3.67
C ARG A 80 14.41 -3.85 -2.43
N VAL A 81 14.97 -5.05 -2.35
CA VAL A 81 15.71 -5.50 -1.16
C VAL A 81 16.90 -4.59 -0.91
N HIS A 82 17.72 -4.35 -1.92
CA HIS A 82 18.88 -3.46 -1.77
C HIS A 82 18.48 -2.02 -1.44
N GLN A 83 17.43 -1.50 -2.09
CA GLN A 83 16.90 -0.18 -1.78
C GLN A 83 16.43 -0.06 -0.32
N HIS A 84 15.71 -1.06 0.18
CA HIS A 84 15.24 -1.07 1.56
C HIS A 84 16.41 -1.22 2.56
N GLN A 85 17.39 -2.07 2.27
CA GLN A 85 18.60 -2.23 3.09
C GLN A 85 19.35 -0.91 3.21
N ASN A 86 19.56 -0.19 2.10
CA ASN A 86 20.19 1.12 2.13
C ASN A 86 19.47 2.11 3.06
N VAL A 87 18.12 2.15 2.99
CA VAL A 87 17.32 3.01 3.87
C VAL A 87 17.45 2.62 5.33
N ILE A 88 17.40 1.31 5.64
CA ILE A 88 17.54 0.79 7.01
C ILE A 88 18.94 1.11 7.58
N ASP A 89 19.98 0.84 6.80
CA ASP A 89 21.36 1.11 7.23
C ASP A 89 21.65 2.60 7.40
N ALA A 90 21.18 3.43 6.47
CA ALA A 90 21.31 4.88 6.57
C ALA A 90 20.54 5.45 7.77
N ALA A 91 19.37 4.92 8.08
CA ALA A 91 18.59 5.30 9.26
C ALA A 91 19.35 4.96 10.55
N ARG A 92 19.96 3.76 10.62
CA ARG A 92 20.79 3.34 11.74
C ARG A 92 22.02 4.24 11.90
N GLU A 93 22.73 4.52 10.81
CA GLU A 93 23.95 5.37 10.82
C GLU A 93 23.63 6.80 11.25
N ALA A 94 22.48 7.35 10.80
CA ALA A 94 22.05 8.70 11.16
C ALA A 94 21.47 8.82 12.57
N GLY A 95 21.30 7.70 13.30
CA GLY A 95 20.78 7.68 14.67
C GLY A 95 19.26 7.83 14.76
N VAL A 96 18.52 7.40 13.73
CA VAL A 96 17.06 7.31 13.77
C VAL A 96 16.64 6.38 14.90
N LYS A 97 15.65 6.78 15.69
CA LYS A 97 15.21 6.03 16.86
C LYS A 97 14.22 4.92 16.52
N HIS A 98 13.34 5.15 15.53
CA HIS A 98 12.27 4.21 15.19
C HIS A 98 12.01 4.20 13.68
N LEU A 99 12.02 3.03 13.07
CA LEU A 99 11.70 2.84 11.66
C LEU A 99 10.40 2.08 11.48
N PHE A 100 9.44 2.70 10.80
CA PHE A 100 8.19 2.10 10.34
C PHE A 100 8.36 1.62 8.91
N TYR A 101 7.97 0.39 8.63
CA TYR A 101 8.09 -0.21 7.30
C TYR A 101 6.72 -0.66 6.78
N THR A 102 6.37 -0.26 5.55
CA THR A 102 5.16 -0.75 4.89
C THR A 102 5.44 -2.05 4.16
N SER A 103 4.98 -3.15 4.72
CA SER A 103 4.97 -4.48 4.14
C SER A 103 3.59 -4.82 3.60
N ILE A 104 3.36 -6.07 3.23
CA ILE A 104 2.08 -6.56 2.72
C ILE A 104 1.46 -7.62 3.65
N GLN A 105 0.14 -7.59 3.76
CA GLN A 105 -0.64 -8.63 4.43
C GLN A 105 -0.41 -10.00 3.77
N ARG A 106 -0.23 -11.01 4.63
CA ARG A 106 -0.12 -12.43 4.24
C ARG A 106 -0.91 -13.27 5.24
N SER A 107 -1.94 -13.95 4.77
CA SER A 107 -2.78 -14.83 5.59
C SER A 107 -2.46 -16.32 5.37
N THR A 108 -1.56 -16.62 4.43
CA THR A 108 -1.09 -17.98 4.09
C THR A 108 0.41 -17.91 3.74
N ASP A 109 1.02 -19.07 3.53
CA ASP A 109 2.42 -19.21 3.09
C ASP A 109 2.61 -18.98 1.58
N PHE A 110 1.57 -18.59 0.84
CA PHE A 110 1.69 -18.25 -0.57
C PHE A 110 2.60 -17.03 -0.77
N VAL A 111 3.55 -17.17 -1.68
CA VAL A 111 4.57 -16.14 -1.95
C VAL A 111 4.49 -15.68 -3.41
N MET A 112 4.35 -14.38 -3.61
CA MET A 112 4.55 -13.71 -4.89
C MET A 112 6.01 -13.22 -4.95
N GLN A 113 6.79 -13.69 -5.94
CA GLN A 113 8.23 -13.38 -6.02
C GLN A 113 8.53 -11.88 -6.05
N GLU A 114 7.78 -11.12 -6.85
CA GLU A 114 8.06 -9.70 -7.10
C GLU A 114 7.80 -8.79 -5.89
N VAL A 115 6.96 -9.22 -4.97
CA VAL A 115 6.53 -8.42 -3.81
C VAL A 115 6.80 -9.14 -2.50
N THR A 116 6.15 -10.28 -2.27
CA THR A 116 6.15 -10.94 -0.96
C THR A 116 7.52 -11.41 -0.53
N GLU A 117 8.33 -11.97 -1.45
CA GLU A 117 9.69 -12.43 -1.14
C GLU A 117 10.59 -11.28 -0.73
N SER A 118 10.53 -10.15 -1.44
CA SER A 118 11.30 -8.96 -1.10
C SER A 118 10.85 -8.34 0.24
N ASP A 119 9.56 -8.39 0.53
CA ASP A 119 9.03 -7.89 1.80
C ASP A 119 9.43 -8.78 2.97
N LEU A 120 9.39 -10.10 2.83
CA LEU A 120 9.89 -11.05 3.83
C LEU A 120 11.37 -10.84 4.14
N THR A 121 12.19 -10.67 3.10
CA THR A 121 13.63 -10.41 3.24
C THR A 121 13.87 -9.06 3.94
N THR A 122 13.10 -8.03 3.61
CA THR A 122 13.21 -6.71 4.25
C THR A 122 12.78 -6.75 5.72
N GLU A 123 11.68 -7.45 6.04
CA GLU A 123 11.21 -7.64 7.41
C GLU A 123 12.28 -8.32 8.28
N ALA A 124 12.91 -9.40 7.77
CA ALA A 124 13.98 -10.10 8.46
C ALA A 124 15.20 -9.17 8.68
N TYR A 125 15.64 -8.48 7.63
CA TYR A 125 16.76 -7.55 7.71
C TYR A 125 16.52 -6.42 8.73
N LEU A 126 15.32 -5.85 8.74
CA LEU A 126 14.94 -4.79 9.67
C LEU A 126 14.95 -5.30 11.12
N LYS A 127 14.44 -6.49 11.39
CA LYS A 127 14.46 -7.12 12.72
C LYS A 127 15.89 -7.36 13.26
N GLU A 128 16.83 -7.65 12.37
CA GLU A 128 18.24 -7.88 12.69
C GLU A 128 19.08 -6.59 12.73
N SER A 129 18.55 -5.46 12.26
CA SER A 129 19.29 -4.20 12.12
C SER A 129 19.70 -3.54 13.44
N GLY A 130 19.03 -3.89 14.55
CA GLY A 130 19.17 -3.23 15.85
C GLY A 130 18.38 -1.94 16.02
N LEU A 131 17.65 -1.49 15.00
CA LEU A 131 16.69 -0.39 15.11
C LEU A 131 15.43 -0.84 15.84
N VAL A 132 14.81 0.05 16.60
CA VAL A 132 13.41 -0.14 16.98
C VAL A 132 12.56 -0.03 15.72
N TYR A 133 11.63 -0.96 15.52
CA TYR A 133 10.84 -1.03 14.31
C TYR A 133 9.34 -1.18 14.57
N THR A 134 8.54 -0.81 13.56
CA THR A 134 7.13 -1.20 13.42
C THR A 134 6.88 -1.66 12.00
N ILE A 135 6.35 -2.86 11.81
CA ILE A 135 6.02 -3.40 10.50
C ILE A 135 4.52 -3.28 10.26
N LEU A 136 4.15 -2.58 9.19
CA LEU A 136 2.78 -2.33 8.77
C LEU A 136 2.46 -3.26 7.58
N LYS A 137 1.82 -4.40 7.85
CA LYS A 137 1.41 -5.38 6.83
C LYS A 137 0.10 -4.91 6.20
N ASN A 138 0.20 -4.06 5.20
CA ASN A 138 -0.94 -3.45 4.53
C ASN A 138 -1.74 -4.47 3.71
N GLY A 139 -3.05 -4.45 3.86
CA GLY A 139 -3.99 -5.17 3.00
C GLY A 139 -4.00 -4.62 1.57
N PHE A 140 -4.66 -5.33 0.68
CA PHE A 140 -4.78 -4.91 -0.71
C PHE A 140 -5.66 -3.66 -0.82
N TYR A 141 -5.18 -2.64 -1.54
CA TYR A 141 -5.88 -1.37 -1.63
C TYR A 141 -7.11 -1.46 -2.54
N PHE A 142 -8.22 -0.88 -2.13
CA PHE A 142 -9.38 -0.74 -3.02
C PHE A 142 -9.03 -0.04 -4.34
N GLU A 143 -8.14 0.93 -4.31
CA GLU A 143 -7.65 1.64 -5.50
C GLU A 143 -6.91 0.72 -6.49
N GLY A 144 -6.47 -0.45 -6.03
CA GLY A 144 -5.91 -1.50 -6.88
C GLY A 144 -6.96 -2.20 -7.75
N LEU A 145 -8.24 -2.19 -7.34
CA LEU A 145 -9.31 -2.87 -8.06
C LEU A 145 -9.42 -2.42 -9.52
N GLY A 146 -9.27 -1.11 -9.77
CA GLY A 146 -9.31 -0.56 -11.13
C GLY A 146 -8.24 -1.14 -12.07
N TYR A 147 -7.06 -1.48 -11.55
CA TYR A 147 -6.03 -2.16 -12.35
C TYR A 147 -6.42 -3.61 -12.66
N LEU A 148 -7.09 -4.30 -11.73
CA LEU A 148 -7.51 -5.69 -11.92
C LEU A 148 -8.65 -5.84 -12.92
N ILE A 149 -9.70 -5.03 -12.79
CA ILE A 149 -10.94 -5.19 -13.55
C ILE A 149 -11.27 -4.03 -14.51
N GLY A 150 -10.53 -2.93 -14.46
CA GLY A 150 -10.78 -1.70 -15.22
C GLY A 150 -11.33 -0.57 -14.35
N SER A 151 -11.16 0.67 -14.85
CA SER A 151 -11.56 1.90 -14.14
C SER A 151 -13.02 2.33 -14.45
N GLU A 152 -13.66 1.67 -15.40
CA GLU A 152 -15.04 1.91 -15.80
C GLU A 152 -15.98 0.86 -15.21
N VAL A 153 -17.27 1.19 -15.11
CA VAL A 153 -18.30 0.20 -14.73
C VAL A 153 -18.32 -0.92 -15.77
N PRO A 154 -18.09 -2.19 -15.37
CA PRO A 154 -18.08 -3.31 -16.32
C PRO A 154 -19.37 -3.39 -17.14
N ASN A 155 -19.25 -3.65 -18.44
CA ASN A 155 -20.43 -3.69 -19.33
C ASN A 155 -21.36 -4.86 -19.02
N ALA A 156 -20.84 -6.08 -18.88
CA ALA A 156 -21.63 -7.28 -18.61
C ALA A 156 -20.90 -8.26 -17.70
N GLU A 157 -19.56 -8.26 -17.73
CA GLU A 157 -18.77 -9.25 -17.02
C GLU A 157 -17.47 -8.67 -16.47
N ILE A 158 -16.99 -9.30 -15.39
CA ILE A 158 -15.69 -9.10 -14.81
C ILE A 158 -14.89 -10.37 -15.08
N LEU A 159 -13.76 -10.25 -15.77
CA LEU A 159 -12.81 -11.34 -16.01
C LEU A 159 -11.60 -11.15 -15.11
N PHE A 160 -11.34 -12.12 -14.22
CA PHE A 160 -10.15 -12.11 -13.37
C PHE A 160 -9.84 -13.53 -12.86
N PRO A 161 -8.58 -13.98 -12.81
CA PRO A 161 -8.22 -15.35 -12.46
C PRO A 161 -8.08 -15.52 -10.93
N ALA A 162 -9.15 -15.35 -10.17
CA ALA A 162 -9.14 -15.43 -8.70
C ALA A 162 -9.97 -16.58 -8.13
N GLY A 163 -10.59 -17.43 -8.98
CA GLY A 163 -11.46 -18.51 -8.50
C GLY A 163 -12.53 -18.00 -7.52
N GLU A 164 -12.65 -18.68 -6.40
CA GLU A 164 -13.49 -18.29 -5.25
C GLU A 164 -12.72 -17.44 -4.21
N GLY A 165 -11.51 -17.03 -4.54
CA GLY A 165 -10.63 -16.26 -3.66
C GLY A 165 -11.25 -14.96 -3.17
N ARG A 166 -10.87 -14.57 -1.96
CA ARG A 166 -11.39 -13.37 -1.30
C ARG A 166 -10.26 -12.41 -0.95
N ILE A 167 -10.56 -11.13 -0.97
CA ILE A 167 -9.61 -10.06 -0.63
C ILE A 167 -10.25 -9.15 0.42
N ALA A 168 -9.55 -8.93 1.53
CA ALA A 168 -9.91 -7.95 2.56
C ALA A 168 -9.40 -6.57 2.16
N PHE A 169 -10.09 -5.93 1.22
CA PHE A 169 -9.72 -4.62 0.71
C PHE A 169 -9.78 -3.54 1.78
N VAL A 170 -8.88 -2.57 1.68
CA VAL A 170 -8.84 -1.39 2.55
C VAL A 170 -8.53 -0.14 1.71
N LYS A 171 -9.12 1.01 2.04
CA LYS A 171 -8.78 2.27 1.35
C LYS A 171 -7.38 2.74 1.73
N ARG A 172 -6.63 3.20 0.74
CA ARG A 172 -5.29 3.76 0.97
C ARG A 172 -5.31 4.94 1.94
N ALA A 173 -6.34 5.80 1.86
CA ALA A 173 -6.50 6.92 2.79
C ALA A 173 -6.72 6.46 4.25
N GLU A 174 -7.36 5.31 4.46
CA GLU A 174 -7.55 4.74 5.80
C GLU A 174 -6.25 4.16 6.35
N LEU A 175 -5.46 3.49 5.50
CA LEU A 175 -4.12 3.05 5.87
C LEU A 175 -3.20 4.23 6.18
N ALA A 176 -3.28 5.31 5.41
CA ALA A 176 -2.52 6.53 5.65
C ALA A 176 -2.86 7.16 7.00
N ALA A 177 -4.15 7.26 7.32
CA ALA A 177 -4.61 7.79 8.62
C ALA A 177 -4.15 6.92 9.79
N VAL A 178 -4.25 5.59 9.67
CA VAL A 178 -3.75 4.64 10.67
C VAL A 178 -2.23 4.74 10.82
N THR A 179 -1.49 4.83 9.72
CA THR A 179 -0.04 4.99 9.72
C THR A 179 0.37 6.29 10.42
N ALA A 180 -0.32 7.40 10.16
CA ALA A 180 -0.08 8.67 10.82
C ALA A 180 -0.36 8.60 12.34
N ALA A 181 -1.44 7.92 12.76
CA ALA A 181 -1.76 7.70 14.16
C ALA A 181 -0.66 6.89 14.87
N LEU A 182 -0.15 5.81 14.24
CA LEU A 182 0.94 5.00 14.79
C LEU A 182 2.27 5.76 14.87
N LEU A 183 2.58 6.61 13.88
CA LEU A 183 3.78 7.46 13.88
C LEU A 183 3.76 8.50 15.02
N THR A 184 2.59 8.95 15.44
CA THR A 184 2.40 10.02 16.43
C THR A 184 2.08 9.50 17.84
N SER A 185 1.92 8.21 18.02
CA SER A 185 1.67 7.58 19.33
C SER A 185 2.86 6.72 19.78
N GLU A 186 2.77 6.20 21.00
CA GLU A 186 3.79 5.36 21.62
C GLU A 186 3.28 3.92 21.81
N GLY A 187 4.19 3.00 22.19
CA GLY A 187 3.84 1.60 22.47
C GLY A 187 3.87 0.71 21.23
N HIS A 188 4.56 1.13 20.18
CA HIS A 188 4.65 0.41 18.91
C HIS A 188 6.03 -0.22 18.64
N ASP A 189 6.91 -0.19 19.64
CA ASP A 189 8.27 -0.71 19.56
C ASP A 189 8.27 -2.20 19.27
N ASN A 190 8.93 -2.58 18.16
CA ASN A 190 9.07 -3.96 17.69
C ASN A 190 7.71 -4.68 17.49
N GLN A 191 6.69 -3.93 17.07
CA GLN A 191 5.36 -4.45 16.79
C GLN A 191 5.13 -4.69 15.31
N GLU A 192 4.21 -5.60 15.02
CA GLU A 192 3.73 -5.89 13.67
C GLU A 192 2.20 -5.73 13.64
N TYR A 193 1.70 -4.97 12.69
CA TYR A 193 0.27 -4.73 12.52
C TYR A 193 -0.20 -5.22 11.16
N THR A 194 -1.22 -6.08 11.13
CA THR A 194 -1.94 -6.37 9.90
C THR A 194 -3.06 -5.35 9.75
N LEU A 195 -3.01 -4.60 8.66
CA LEU A 195 -3.89 -3.47 8.38
C LEU A 195 -4.79 -3.82 7.19
N SER A 196 -5.90 -4.49 7.44
CA SER A 196 -6.86 -4.95 6.43
C SER A 196 -8.24 -4.33 6.62
N GLY A 197 -9.10 -4.48 5.61
CA GLY A 197 -10.54 -4.23 5.78
C GLY A 197 -11.16 -5.21 6.77
N SER A 198 -12.33 -4.85 7.31
CA SER A 198 -13.08 -5.69 8.26
C SER A 198 -13.87 -6.80 7.58
N GLU A 199 -13.97 -6.78 6.25
CA GLU A 199 -14.65 -7.80 5.45
C GLU A 199 -13.78 -8.22 4.26
N ALA A 200 -13.85 -9.49 3.86
CA ALA A 200 -13.18 -10.02 2.68
C ALA A 200 -14.23 -10.33 1.60
N TYR A 201 -13.98 -9.86 0.38
CA TYR A 201 -14.91 -9.95 -0.75
C TYR A 201 -14.33 -10.82 -1.86
N SER A 202 -15.16 -11.70 -2.42
CA SER A 202 -14.87 -12.41 -3.65
C SER A 202 -15.19 -11.53 -4.88
N PHE A 203 -14.74 -11.95 -6.06
CA PHE A 203 -15.14 -11.27 -7.30
C PHE A 203 -16.62 -11.49 -7.64
N HIS A 204 -17.25 -12.54 -7.10
CA HIS A 204 -18.71 -12.70 -7.14
C HIS A 204 -19.41 -11.60 -6.32
N ASP A 205 -18.91 -11.29 -5.12
CA ASP A 205 -19.47 -10.20 -4.30
C ASP A 205 -19.30 -8.84 -5.01
N ILE A 206 -18.14 -8.61 -5.63
CA ILE A 206 -17.88 -7.38 -6.41
C ILE A 206 -18.87 -7.27 -7.58
N ALA A 207 -19.07 -8.33 -8.36
CA ALA A 207 -20.03 -8.35 -9.47
C ALA A 207 -21.48 -8.13 -9.02
N LYS A 208 -21.85 -8.71 -7.86
CA LYS A 208 -23.17 -8.51 -7.24
C LYS A 208 -23.40 -7.06 -6.84
N GLU A 209 -22.42 -6.41 -6.24
CA GLU A 209 -22.53 -4.99 -5.87
C GLU A 209 -22.58 -4.08 -7.10
N PHE A 210 -21.77 -4.35 -8.15
CA PHE A 210 -21.89 -3.62 -9.42
C PHE A 210 -23.26 -3.80 -10.05
N THR A 211 -23.83 -5.01 -10.04
CA THR A 211 -25.19 -5.28 -10.53
C THR A 211 -26.23 -4.43 -9.81
N ALA A 212 -26.14 -4.37 -8.48
CA ALA A 212 -27.07 -3.60 -7.66
C ALA A 212 -26.94 -2.08 -7.90
N LEU A 213 -25.74 -1.57 -8.10
CA LEU A 213 -25.48 -0.15 -8.33
C LEU A 213 -25.80 0.28 -9.76
N ALA A 214 -25.48 -0.57 -10.76
CA ALA A 214 -25.72 -0.28 -12.18
C ALA A 214 -27.15 -0.51 -12.64
N GLY A 215 -27.97 -1.24 -11.86
CA GLY A 215 -29.33 -1.62 -12.25
C GLY A 215 -29.42 -2.58 -13.44
N ARG A 216 -28.34 -3.29 -13.76
CA ARG A 216 -28.25 -4.28 -14.85
C ARG A 216 -27.30 -5.42 -14.48
N PRO A 217 -27.49 -6.63 -15.04
CA PRO A 217 -26.65 -7.77 -14.72
C PRO A 217 -25.18 -7.55 -15.06
N ILE A 218 -24.32 -7.80 -14.10
CA ILE A 218 -22.86 -7.87 -14.24
C ILE A 218 -22.44 -9.15 -13.54
N VAL A 219 -21.71 -10.03 -14.22
CA VAL A 219 -21.33 -11.32 -13.70
C VAL A 219 -19.80 -11.46 -13.60
N TYR A 220 -19.35 -12.15 -12.60
CA TYR A 220 -17.95 -12.57 -12.53
C TYR A 220 -17.76 -13.86 -13.30
N LYS A 221 -16.71 -13.92 -14.11
CA LYS A 221 -16.22 -15.14 -14.75
C LYS A 221 -14.77 -15.37 -14.35
N ASN A 222 -14.52 -16.49 -13.68
CA ASN A 222 -13.14 -16.90 -13.45
C ASN A 222 -12.46 -17.14 -14.79
N SER A 223 -11.39 -16.40 -15.07
CA SER A 223 -10.60 -16.51 -16.29
C SER A 223 -9.41 -17.43 -16.04
N GLU A 224 -8.98 -18.15 -17.07
CA GLU A 224 -7.61 -18.67 -17.09
C GLU A 224 -6.62 -17.50 -17.13
N LEU A 225 -5.40 -17.72 -16.64
CA LEU A 225 -4.39 -16.66 -16.53
C LEU A 225 -4.00 -16.11 -17.91
N ALA A 226 -3.79 -16.98 -18.91
CA ALA A 226 -3.35 -16.54 -20.23
C ALA A 226 -4.36 -15.63 -20.95
N PRO A 227 -5.67 -15.95 -21.05
CA PRO A 227 -6.68 -15.04 -21.60
C PRO A 227 -6.77 -13.69 -20.87
N TYR A 228 -6.58 -13.68 -19.53
CA TYR A 228 -6.55 -12.44 -18.77
C TYR A 228 -5.36 -11.56 -19.16
N ILE A 229 -4.15 -12.15 -19.26
CA ILE A 229 -2.94 -11.44 -19.68
C ILE A 229 -3.13 -10.85 -21.08
N GLU A 230 -3.62 -11.66 -22.04
CA GLU A 230 -3.88 -11.21 -23.42
C GLU A 230 -4.85 -10.00 -23.44
N GLN A 231 -5.92 -10.05 -22.64
CA GLN A 231 -6.86 -8.95 -22.53
C GLN A 231 -6.18 -7.69 -21.96
N LYS A 232 -5.37 -7.82 -20.90
CA LYS A 232 -4.66 -6.68 -20.31
C LYS A 232 -3.67 -6.05 -21.29
N VAL A 233 -2.91 -6.87 -22.03
CA VAL A 233 -2.00 -6.39 -23.06
C VAL A 233 -2.77 -5.67 -24.17
N ALA A 234 -3.91 -6.19 -24.61
CA ALA A 234 -4.77 -5.54 -25.60
C ALA A 234 -5.33 -4.18 -25.13
N THR A 235 -5.43 -3.96 -23.81
CA THR A 235 -5.81 -2.67 -23.23
C THR A 235 -4.62 -1.73 -22.95
N GLY A 236 -3.41 -2.10 -23.39
CA GLY A 236 -2.22 -1.24 -23.35
C GLY A 236 -1.28 -1.46 -22.17
N PHE A 237 -1.51 -2.47 -21.33
CA PHE A 237 -0.56 -2.82 -20.28
C PHE A 237 0.66 -3.56 -20.86
N PRO A 238 1.90 -3.25 -20.42
CA PRO A 238 3.05 -4.10 -20.70
C PRO A 238 2.82 -5.52 -20.19
N GLU A 239 3.29 -6.54 -20.91
CA GLU A 239 3.07 -7.94 -20.56
C GLU A 239 3.56 -8.29 -19.15
N ILE A 240 4.71 -7.76 -18.74
CA ILE A 240 5.23 -7.96 -17.37
C ILE A 240 4.25 -7.42 -16.29
N VAL A 241 3.59 -6.30 -16.56
CA VAL A 241 2.57 -5.75 -15.66
C VAL A 241 1.30 -6.59 -15.69
N ALA A 242 0.86 -7.04 -16.87
CA ALA A 242 -0.31 -7.91 -17.01
C ALA A 242 -0.12 -9.23 -16.27
N ASN A 243 1.07 -9.85 -16.38
CA ASN A 243 1.44 -11.03 -15.60
C ASN A 243 1.37 -10.78 -14.08
N PHE A 244 1.95 -9.67 -13.64
CA PHE A 244 1.92 -9.27 -12.23
C PHE A 244 0.49 -9.06 -11.71
N LEU A 245 -0.37 -8.42 -12.49
CA LEU A 245 -1.79 -8.28 -12.12
C LEU A 245 -2.49 -9.64 -12.02
N GLY A 246 -2.17 -10.58 -12.90
CA GLY A 246 -2.69 -11.94 -12.84
C GLY A 246 -2.25 -12.72 -11.59
N GLN A 247 -1.03 -12.51 -11.11
CA GLN A 247 -0.53 -13.15 -9.88
C GLN A 247 -1.35 -12.75 -8.63
N TRP A 248 -1.94 -11.54 -8.60
CA TRP A 248 -2.87 -11.16 -7.53
C TRP A 248 -4.13 -12.03 -7.53
N GLY A 249 -4.54 -12.56 -8.68
CA GLY A 249 -5.61 -13.56 -8.77
C GLY A 249 -5.22 -14.85 -8.04
N ALA A 250 -4.05 -15.40 -8.36
CA ALA A 250 -3.54 -16.59 -7.68
C ALA A 250 -3.36 -16.33 -6.17
N ALA A 251 -2.86 -15.17 -5.77
CA ALA A 251 -2.73 -14.80 -4.37
C ALA A 251 -4.10 -14.78 -3.65
N ALA A 252 -5.14 -14.27 -4.30
CA ALA A 252 -6.51 -14.30 -3.78
C ALA A 252 -7.04 -15.73 -3.67
N GLU A 253 -6.88 -16.55 -4.72
CA GLU A 253 -7.33 -17.95 -4.75
C GLU A 253 -6.67 -18.79 -3.65
N HIS A 254 -5.38 -18.54 -3.35
CA HIS A 254 -4.66 -19.19 -2.25
C HIS A 254 -4.96 -18.56 -0.86
N GLY A 255 -5.87 -17.59 -0.78
CA GLY A 255 -6.30 -16.96 0.47
C GLY A 255 -5.28 -16.02 1.11
N MET A 256 -4.22 -15.63 0.41
CA MET A 256 -3.16 -14.75 0.94
C MET A 256 -3.73 -13.42 1.48
N LEU A 257 -4.75 -12.90 0.83
CA LEU A 257 -5.33 -11.58 1.10
C LEU A 257 -6.69 -11.64 1.83
N ALA A 258 -7.12 -12.83 2.26
CA ALA A 258 -8.46 -13.03 2.83
C ALA A 258 -8.58 -12.68 4.31
N GLY A 259 -7.46 -12.58 5.04
CA GLY A 259 -7.47 -12.33 6.48
C GLY A 259 -8.02 -10.95 6.82
N THR A 260 -9.01 -10.92 7.70
CA THR A 260 -9.60 -9.68 8.23
C THR A 260 -9.09 -9.42 9.65
N HIS A 261 -8.79 -8.16 9.96
CA HIS A 261 -8.31 -7.73 11.26
C HIS A 261 -9.02 -6.46 11.70
N ASP A 262 -9.26 -6.31 13.00
CA ASP A 262 -9.92 -5.14 13.58
C ASP A 262 -8.99 -3.93 13.79
N THR A 263 -7.70 -4.10 13.50
CA THR A 263 -6.69 -3.08 13.77
C THR A 263 -7.01 -1.73 13.12
N VAL A 264 -7.43 -1.74 11.85
CA VAL A 264 -7.80 -0.50 11.13
C VAL A 264 -9.04 0.13 11.76
N GLU A 265 -10.08 -0.65 12.03
CA GLU A 265 -11.33 -0.19 12.67
C GLU A 265 -11.04 0.43 14.05
N ARG A 266 -10.25 -0.26 14.86
CA ARG A 266 -9.89 0.18 16.22
C ARG A 266 -9.08 1.49 16.21
N LEU A 267 -8.11 1.61 15.30
CA LEU A 267 -7.26 2.80 15.21
C LEU A 267 -7.96 4.00 14.56
N LEU A 268 -8.90 3.75 13.64
CA LEU A 268 -9.73 4.80 13.05
C LEU A 268 -10.88 5.24 13.97
N GLY A 269 -11.28 4.41 14.96
CA GLY A 269 -12.46 4.62 15.78
C GLY A 269 -13.79 4.50 15.01
N ARG A 270 -13.77 3.93 13.81
CA ARG A 270 -14.92 3.68 12.94
C ARG A 270 -14.66 2.49 12.03
N ARG A 271 -15.72 1.92 11.46
CA ARG A 271 -15.57 0.88 10.44
C ARG A 271 -14.82 1.41 9.22
N PRO A 272 -13.91 0.61 8.64
CA PRO A 272 -13.34 0.88 7.34
C PRO A 272 -14.41 0.94 6.25
N THR A 273 -14.09 1.63 5.16
CA THR A 273 -14.95 1.75 3.97
C THR A 273 -15.32 0.36 3.45
N SER A 274 -16.61 0.09 3.29
CA SER A 274 -17.13 -1.15 2.69
C SER A 274 -16.94 -1.17 1.16
N LEU A 275 -17.04 -2.37 0.56
CA LEU A 275 -17.03 -2.53 -0.89
C LEU A 275 -18.08 -1.63 -1.57
N ARG A 276 -19.33 -1.66 -1.06
CA ARG A 276 -20.43 -0.87 -1.63
C ARG A 276 -20.14 0.63 -1.61
N GLU A 277 -19.65 1.14 -0.48
CA GLU A 277 -19.30 2.56 -0.34
C GLU A 277 -18.17 2.95 -1.30
N TYR A 278 -17.14 2.11 -1.41
CA TYR A 278 -16.04 2.35 -2.35
C TYR A 278 -16.53 2.36 -3.80
N LEU A 279 -17.27 1.33 -4.22
CA LEU A 279 -17.76 1.23 -5.59
C LEU A 279 -18.70 2.40 -5.93
N LYS A 280 -19.59 2.77 -5.01
CA LYS A 280 -20.50 3.91 -5.20
C LYS A 280 -19.71 5.20 -5.40
N ALA A 281 -18.74 5.49 -4.54
CA ALA A 281 -17.97 6.72 -4.61
C ALA A 281 -17.06 6.80 -5.86
N THR A 282 -16.53 5.64 -6.31
CA THR A 282 -15.51 5.59 -7.36
C THR A 282 -16.11 5.44 -8.74
N TYR A 283 -17.08 4.55 -8.90
CA TYR A 283 -17.64 4.18 -10.21
C TYR A 283 -19.00 4.81 -10.50
N PHE A 284 -19.66 5.37 -9.50
CA PHE A 284 -20.98 5.98 -9.63
C PHE A 284 -21.06 7.35 -8.94
N PRO A 285 -20.12 8.27 -9.24
CA PRO A 285 -20.16 9.60 -8.62
C PRO A 285 -21.43 10.34 -9.09
N GLY A 286 -22.37 10.51 -8.17
CA GLY A 286 -23.64 11.23 -8.45
C GLY A 286 -24.92 10.41 -8.23
N ILE A 287 -24.82 9.14 -7.81
CA ILE A 287 -25.96 8.35 -7.35
C ILE A 287 -26.08 8.38 -5.83
#